data_1da7352490e0cab7aa5eaa5d97495347
#
_entry.id   1da7352490e0cab7aa5eaa5d97495347
#
_cell.length_a   1.000
_cell.length_b   1.000
_cell.length_c   1.000
_cell.angle_alpha   90.00
_cell.angle_beta   90.00
_cell.angle_gamma   90.00
#
_symmetry.space_group_name_H-M   'P 1'
#
loop_
_entity.id
_entity.type
_entity.pdbx_description
1 polymer ?
#
loop_
_entity_poly.entity_id
_entity_poly.type
_entity_poly.pdbx_seq_one_letter_code
_entity_poly.pdbx_strand_id
1 'polypeptide(L)'
;MGPAINQSMPAQTLYLDTSVIGGFHDTEFMADTRALWRLMERGAYRFYTSRVAVNELRGAPLAVRQLAARTFADPTRILDVSPEAFALARAYLAAGVVPAKFADDAAHVAVATCEGIGLIVSWNFKHLASLHRNERFNAVNLLHGRPAIRIVTPSVLLNPDEDLKEN
;
A
#
# COMPACT_ATOMS: atom_id res chain seq x y z
N MET A 1 -22.02 30.56 22.58
CA MET A 1 -21.06 30.04 21.58
C MET A 1 -20.39 28.80 22.16
N GLY A 2 -20.79 27.65 21.71
CA GLY A 2 -20.12 26.40 22.06
C GLY A 2 -18.75 26.30 21.39
N PRO A 3 -17.77 25.61 21.99
CA PRO A 3 -16.47 25.40 21.34
C PRO A 3 -16.71 24.59 20.06
N ALA A 4 -16.15 25.05 18.95
CA ALA A 4 -16.09 24.29 17.72
C ALA A 4 -15.31 23.00 18.03
N ILE A 5 -16.01 21.87 18.04
CA ILE A 5 -15.37 20.56 18.13
C ILE A 5 -14.61 20.40 16.81
N ASN A 6 -13.34 20.71 16.85
CA ASN A 6 -12.43 20.36 15.76
C ASN A 6 -12.28 18.83 15.78
N GLN A 7 -13.25 18.14 15.19
CA GLN A 7 -13.14 16.71 14.90
C GLN A 7 -12.13 16.59 13.77
N SER A 8 -10.85 16.52 14.12
CA SER A 8 -9.82 16.11 13.18
C SER A 8 -10.25 14.74 12.62
N MET A 9 -10.50 14.68 11.32
CA MET A 9 -10.79 13.42 10.64
C MET A 9 -9.67 12.43 10.99
N PRO A 10 -10.00 11.15 11.28
CA PRO A 10 -8.97 10.17 11.58
C PRO A 10 -7.99 10.08 10.43
N ALA A 11 -6.69 10.03 10.73
CA ALA A 11 -5.65 9.93 9.73
C ALA A 11 -5.91 8.73 8.80
N GLN A 12 -5.87 8.97 7.49
CA GLN A 12 -6.06 7.93 6.48
C GLN A 12 -5.00 6.84 6.63
N THR A 13 -5.38 5.59 6.43
CA THR A 13 -4.50 4.44 6.59
C THR A 13 -3.96 3.99 5.24
N LEU A 14 -2.64 3.79 5.16
CA LEU A 14 -1.92 3.33 3.99
C LEU A 14 -1.37 1.92 4.21
N TYR A 15 -1.37 1.14 3.15
CA TYR A 15 -0.53 -0.05 3.05
C TYR A 15 0.63 0.24 2.09
N LEU A 16 1.87 0.01 2.53
CA LEU A 16 3.07 0.21 1.73
C LEU A 16 3.58 -1.14 1.22
N ASP A 17 3.69 -1.28 -0.10
CA ASP A 17 4.38 -2.44 -0.67
C ASP A 17 5.91 -2.26 -0.65
N THR A 18 6.62 -3.29 -1.02
CA THR A 18 8.09 -3.32 -1.00
C THR A 18 8.72 -2.26 -1.90
N SER A 19 8.10 -1.95 -3.04
CA SER A 19 8.64 -0.99 -4.01
C SER A 19 8.69 0.44 -3.46
N VAL A 20 7.76 0.80 -2.59
CA VAL A 20 7.74 2.11 -1.94
C VAL A 20 8.87 2.22 -0.91
N ILE A 21 9.13 1.16 -0.16
CA ILE A 21 10.23 1.14 0.81
C ILE A 21 11.58 1.27 0.06
N GLY A 22 11.75 0.53 -1.03
CA GLY A 22 12.93 0.62 -1.90
C GLY A 22 13.08 1.98 -2.57
N GLY A 23 11.97 2.59 -2.95
CA GLY A 23 11.91 3.89 -3.62
C GLY A 23 12.53 5.04 -2.82
N PHE A 24 12.62 4.91 -1.50
CA PHE A 24 13.27 5.92 -0.65
C PHE A 24 14.73 6.19 -1.01
N HIS A 25 15.44 5.18 -1.52
CA HIS A 25 16.84 5.25 -1.94
C HIS A 25 17.04 5.17 -3.46
N ASP A 26 15.96 5.01 -4.21
CA ASP A 26 16.00 4.95 -5.67
C ASP A 26 16.00 6.37 -6.25
N THR A 27 17.00 6.69 -7.09
CA THR A 27 17.16 8.04 -7.66
C THR A 27 15.96 8.50 -8.47
N GLU A 28 15.21 7.61 -9.08
CA GLU A 28 14.00 7.91 -9.85
C GLU A 28 12.81 8.26 -8.95
N PHE A 29 12.66 7.58 -7.80
CA PHE A 29 11.46 7.66 -6.95
C PHE A 29 11.69 8.36 -5.61
N MET A 30 12.94 8.66 -5.25
CA MET A 30 13.29 9.11 -3.91
C MET A 30 12.65 10.44 -3.50
N ALA A 31 12.45 11.36 -4.43
CA ALA A 31 11.90 12.69 -4.10
C ALA A 31 10.49 12.57 -3.50
N ASP A 32 9.58 11.92 -4.21
CA ASP A 32 8.19 11.76 -3.78
C ASP A 32 8.08 10.76 -2.62
N THR A 33 8.88 9.70 -2.62
CA THR A 33 8.90 8.73 -1.51
C THR A 33 9.30 9.39 -0.21
N ARG A 34 10.36 10.18 -0.19
CA ARG A 34 10.81 10.91 1.00
C ARG A 34 9.80 11.98 1.44
N ALA A 35 9.10 12.61 0.49
CA ALA A 35 8.01 13.52 0.83
C ALA A 35 6.86 12.79 1.53
N LEU A 36 6.49 11.60 1.07
CA LEU A 36 5.50 10.74 1.75
C LEU A 36 5.98 10.36 3.16
N TRP A 37 7.26 9.98 3.33
CA TRP A 37 7.82 9.68 4.66
C TRP A 37 7.65 10.83 5.63
N ARG A 38 7.96 12.06 5.20
CA ARG A 38 7.74 13.25 6.03
C ARG A 38 6.28 13.44 6.46
N LEU A 39 5.33 13.13 5.59
CA LEU A 39 3.90 13.17 5.93
C LEU A 39 3.52 12.09 6.95
N MET A 40 4.06 10.88 6.80
CA MET A 40 3.83 9.78 7.74
C MET A 40 4.44 10.10 9.13
N GLU A 41 5.66 10.64 9.17
CA GLU A 41 6.34 11.05 10.41
C GLU A 41 5.59 12.16 11.15
N ARG A 42 4.91 13.04 10.42
CA ARG A 42 4.03 14.09 11.00
C ARG A 42 2.66 13.56 11.43
N GLY A 43 2.36 12.30 11.21
CA GLY A 43 1.08 11.69 11.56
C GLY A 43 -0.06 12.01 10.59
N ALA A 44 0.22 12.52 9.38
CA ALA A 44 -0.78 12.74 8.34
C ALA A 44 -1.42 11.43 7.89
N TYR A 45 -0.68 10.34 7.93
CA TYR A 45 -1.12 9.00 7.58
C TYR A 45 -0.76 7.99 8.65
N ARG A 46 -1.64 7.02 8.92
CA ARG A 46 -1.25 5.74 9.52
C ARG A 46 -0.71 4.86 8.41
N PHE A 47 0.26 4.02 8.70
CA PHE A 47 0.86 3.18 7.67
C PHE A 47 1.20 1.80 8.21
N TYR A 48 1.07 0.82 7.33
CA TYR A 48 1.33 -0.58 7.57
C TYR A 48 2.07 -1.18 6.39
N THR A 49 2.75 -2.26 6.62
CA THR A 49 3.26 -3.19 5.60
C THR A 49 2.93 -4.61 6.05
N SER A 50 3.51 -5.62 5.41
CA SER A 50 3.25 -7.01 5.78
C SER A 50 4.50 -7.88 5.80
N ARG A 51 4.33 -9.11 6.27
CA ARG A 51 5.35 -10.16 6.19
C ARG A 51 5.79 -10.45 4.76
N VAL A 52 4.94 -10.20 3.76
CA VAL A 52 5.33 -10.29 2.35
C VAL A 52 6.49 -9.34 2.06
N ALA A 53 6.35 -8.06 2.40
CA ALA A 53 7.41 -7.07 2.23
C ALA A 53 8.67 -7.41 3.04
N VAL A 54 8.52 -7.85 4.28
CA VAL A 54 9.66 -8.27 5.12
C VAL A 54 10.46 -9.40 4.45
N ASN A 55 9.78 -10.37 3.85
CA ASN A 55 10.43 -11.46 3.14
C ASN A 55 11.16 -11.00 1.87
N GLU A 56 10.50 -10.16 1.07
CA GLU A 56 11.11 -9.59 -0.14
C GLU A 56 12.34 -8.73 0.19
N LEU A 57 12.29 -7.97 1.28
CA LEU A 57 13.38 -7.08 1.71
C LEU A 57 14.63 -7.82 2.21
N ARG A 58 14.57 -9.14 2.44
CA ARG A 58 15.77 -9.91 2.86
C ARG A 58 16.91 -9.80 1.86
N GLY A 59 16.61 -9.72 0.58
CA GLY A 59 17.58 -9.53 -0.51
C GLY A 59 17.87 -8.08 -0.87
N ALA A 60 17.26 -7.10 -0.20
CA ALA A 60 17.43 -5.68 -0.51
C ALA A 60 18.77 -5.13 -0.01
N PRO A 61 19.25 -4.01 -0.58
CA PRO A 61 20.43 -3.30 -0.07
C PRO A 61 20.32 -2.96 1.43
N LEU A 62 21.44 -2.89 2.11
CA LEU A 62 21.51 -2.65 3.55
C LEU A 62 20.74 -1.37 3.96
N ALA A 63 20.89 -0.29 3.20
CA ALA A 63 20.20 0.99 3.48
C ALA A 63 18.68 0.84 3.48
N VAL A 64 18.13 0.07 2.54
CA VAL A 64 16.69 -0.22 2.44
C VAL A 64 16.21 -1.06 3.63
N ARG A 65 16.98 -2.09 4.00
CA ARG A 65 16.67 -2.93 5.16
C ARG A 65 16.71 -2.14 6.47
N GLN A 66 17.67 -1.24 6.62
CA GLN A 66 17.78 -0.37 7.80
C GLN A 66 16.61 0.64 7.86
N LEU A 67 16.21 1.21 6.72
CA LEU A 67 15.02 2.07 6.65
C LEU A 67 13.78 1.31 7.10
N ALA A 68 13.55 0.11 6.57
CA ALA A 68 12.40 -0.72 6.94
C ALA A 68 12.40 -1.03 8.45
N ALA A 69 13.54 -1.41 9.01
CA ALA A 69 13.66 -1.70 10.44
C ALA A 69 13.32 -0.50 11.33
N ARG A 70 13.72 0.71 10.94
CA ARG A 70 13.37 1.93 11.69
C ARG A 70 11.90 2.32 11.52
N THR A 71 11.41 2.28 10.28
CA THR A 71 10.03 2.69 9.95
C THR A 71 8.99 1.78 10.58
N PHE A 72 9.26 0.48 10.61
CA PHE A 72 8.38 -0.55 11.16
C PHE A 72 8.93 -1.16 12.45
N ALA A 73 9.57 -0.33 13.28
CA ALA A 73 10.07 -0.76 14.60
C ALA A 73 8.95 -1.24 15.53
N ASP A 74 7.75 -0.68 15.39
CA ASP A 74 6.53 -1.20 16.02
C ASP A 74 6.04 -2.42 15.23
N PRO A 75 6.11 -3.65 15.81
CA PRO A 75 5.74 -4.86 15.11
C PRO A 75 4.24 -4.92 14.75
N THR A 76 3.39 -4.13 15.40
CA THR A 76 1.95 -4.06 15.08
C THR A 76 1.69 -3.43 13.72
N ARG A 77 2.67 -2.74 13.14
CA ARG A 77 2.61 -2.17 11.78
C ARG A 77 3.01 -3.18 10.68
N ILE A 78 3.39 -4.39 11.05
CA ILE A 78 3.73 -5.47 10.11
C ILE A 78 2.62 -6.52 10.18
N LEU A 79 1.78 -6.52 9.16
CA LEU A 79 0.61 -7.40 9.08
C LEU A 79 1.02 -8.83 8.69
N ASP A 80 0.38 -9.80 9.28
CA ASP A 80 0.53 -11.20 8.89
C ASP A 80 -0.34 -11.53 7.67
N VAL A 81 0.05 -12.58 6.94
CA VAL A 81 -0.80 -13.13 5.86
C VAL A 81 -1.79 -14.09 6.49
N SER A 82 -3.01 -13.64 6.71
CA SER A 82 -4.08 -14.48 7.24
C SER A 82 -4.50 -15.59 6.27
N PRO A 83 -5.16 -16.67 6.72
CA PRO A 83 -5.74 -17.66 5.81
C PRO A 83 -6.68 -17.06 4.78
N GLU A 84 -7.45 -16.05 5.14
CA GLU A 84 -8.35 -15.31 4.26
C GLU A 84 -7.58 -14.52 3.20
N ALA A 85 -6.49 -13.85 3.59
CA ALA A 85 -5.62 -13.14 2.66
C ALA A 85 -4.94 -14.10 1.67
N PHE A 86 -4.49 -15.25 2.16
CA PHE A 86 -3.92 -16.28 1.31
C PHE A 86 -4.94 -16.80 0.28
N ALA A 87 -6.18 -17.08 0.71
CA ALA A 87 -7.25 -17.51 -0.17
C ALA A 87 -7.61 -16.44 -1.22
N LEU A 88 -7.67 -15.17 -0.81
CA LEU A 88 -7.94 -14.06 -1.72
C LEU A 88 -6.81 -13.85 -2.74
N ALA A 89 -5.54 -13.96 -2.32
CA ALA A 89 -4.40 -13.89 -3.24
C ALA A 89 -4.47 -14.99 -4.30
N ARG A 90 -4.84 -16.21 -3.91
CA ARG A 90 -5.08 -17.32 -4.87
C ARG A 90 -6.22 -17.02 -5.82
N ALA A 91 -7.30 -16.39 -5.36
CA ALA A 91 -8.40 -15.97 -6.21
C ALA A 91 -7.97 -14.95 -7.27
N TYR A 92 -7.13 -13.97 -6.90
CA TYR A 92 -6.55 -13.03 -7.86
C TYR A 92 -5.71 -13.73 -8.93
N LEU A 93 -4.88 -14.68 -8.54
CA LEU A 93 -4.06 -15.44 -9.46
C LEU A 93 -4.91 -16.33 -10.40
N ALA A 94 -5.92 -17.01 -9.84
CA ALA A 94 -6.84 -17.84 -10.61
C ALA A 94 -7.64 -17.02 -11.64
N ALA A 95 -8.00 -15.79 -11.28
CA ALA A 95 -8.66 -14.85 -12.22
C ALA A 95 -7.68 -14.18 -13.21
N GLY A 96 -6.39 -14.48 -13.13
CA GLY A 96 -5.37 -13.90 -14.00
C GLY A 96 -5.19 -12.39 -13.83
N VAL A 97 -5.47 -11.84 -12.63
CA VAL A 97 -5.28 -10.40 -12.35
C VAL A 97 -3.80 -10.04 -12.48
N VAL A 98 -2.92 -10.86 -11.94
CA VAL A 98 -1.47 -10.79 -12.17
C VAL A 98 -0.94 -12.16 -12.56
N PRO A 99 0.17 -12.24 -13.33
CA PRO A 99 0.81 -13.53 -13.65
C PRO A 99 1.26 -14.27 -12.39
N ALA A 100 1.24 -15.61 -12.43
CA ALA A 100 1.60 -16.45 -11.27
C ALA A 100 3.01 -16.19 -10.69
N LYS A 101 3.96 -15.79 -11.53
CA LYS A 101 5.32 -15.42 -11.09
C LYS A 101 5.37 -14.14 -10.22
N PHE A 102 4.29 -13.38 -10.17
CA PHE A 102 4.12 -12.19 -9.33
C PHE A 102 3.11 -12.43 -8.20
N ALA A 103 3.15 -13.62 -7.61
CA ALA A 103 2.26 -14.00 -6.51
C ALA A 103 2.38 -13.07 -5.29
N ASP A 104 3.56 -12.49 -5.05
CA ASP A 104 3.77 -11.54 -3.95
C ASP A 104 2.97 -10.25 -4.17
N ASP A 105 2.84 -9.77 -5.42
CA ASP A 105 1.98 -8.62 -5.75
C ASP A 105 0.51 -8.89 -5.37
N ALA A 106 0.01 -10.09 -5.69
CA ALA A 106 -1.33 -10.51 -5.28
C ALA A 106 -1.47 -10.60 -3.75
N ALA A 107 -0.45 -11.09 -3.07
CA ALA A 107 -0.42 -11.20 -1.62
C ALA A 107 -0.45 -9.83 -0.93
N HIS A 108 0.27 -8.85 -1.41
CA HIS A 108 0.22 -7.47 -0.91
C HIS A 108 -1.21 -6.91 -0.94
N VAL A 109 -1.87 -7.02 -2.09
CA VAL A 109 -3.25 -6.53 -2.25
C VAL A 109 -4.22 -7.29 -1.35
N ALA A 110 -4.07 -8.60 -1.27
CA ALA A 110 -4.94 -9.45 -0.45
C ALA A 110 -4.83 -9.13 1.05
N VAL A 111 -3.61 -8.95 1.56
CA VAL A 111 -3.39 -8.58 2.97
C VAL A 111 -4.05 -7.23 3.26
N ALA A 112 -3.78 -6.21 2.47
CA ALA A 112 -4.38 -4.88 2.67
C ALA A 112 -5.92 -4.95 2.62
N THR A 113 -6.48 -5.67 1.66
CA THR A 113 -7.93 -5.84 1.51
C THR A 113 -8.55 -6.52 2.73
N CYS A 114 -7.97 -7.61 3.21
CA CYS A 114 -8.50 -8.36 4.36
C CYS A 114 -8.38 -7.60 5.68
N GLU A 115 -7.37 -6.73 5.80
CA GLU A 115 -7.19 -5.85 6.96
C GLU A 115 -8.03 -4.55 6.90
N GLY A 116 -8.84 -4.40 5.85
CA GLY A 116 -9.70 -3.22 5.68
C GLY A 116 -8.93 -1.95 5.29
N ILE A 117 -7.71 -2.08 4.78
CA ILE A 117 -6.91 -0.96 4.30
C ILE A 117 -7.21 -0.74 2.83
N GLY A 118 -8.02 0.27 2.55
CA GLY A 118 -8.50 0.57 1.20
C GLY A 118 -7.50 1.30 0.31
N LEU A 119 -6.37 1.76 0.83
CA LEU A 119 -5.40 2.55 0.08
C LEU A 119 -4.01 1.89 0.12
N ILE A 120 -3.58 1.39 -1.02
CA ILE A 120 -2.30 0.70 -1.22
C ILE A 120 -1.37 1.62 -1.99
N VAL A 121 -0.15 1.80 -1.52
CA VAL A 121 0.86 2.64 -2.16
C VAL A 121 1.92 1.77 -2.79
N SER A 122 2.20 1.99 -4.08
CA SER A 122 3.13 1.19 -4.85
C SER A 122 3.77 2.00 -5.98
N TRP A 123 5.07 1.78 -6.24
CA TRP A 123 5.75 2.21 -7.46
C TRP A 123 5.67 1.18 -8.59
N ASN A 124 5.06 0.03 -8.35
CA ASN A 124 4.90 -1.00 -9.36
C ASN A 124 3.77 -0.67 -10.35
N PHE A 125 4.07 0.20 -11.31
CA PHE A 125 3.11 0.63 -12.34
C PHE A 125 2.62 -0.52 -13.21
N LYS A 126 3.48 -1.51 -13.47
CA LYS A 126 3.18 -2.59 -14.42
C LYS A 126 2.18 -3.59 -13.88
N HIS A 127 2.28 -3.93 -12.59
CA HIS A 127 1.51 -5.03 -12.01
C HIS A 127 0.49 -4.58 -10.96
N LEU A 128 0.64 -3.41 -10.38
CA LEU A 128 -0.23 -2.93 -9.29
C LEU A 128 -0.90 -1.58 -9.61
N ALA A 129 -0.12 -0.52 -9.74
CA ALA A 129 -0.62 0.85 -9.73
C ALA A 129 -1.18 1.34 -11.09
N SER A 130 -1.84 0.49 -11.86
CA SER A 130 -2.55 0.88 -13.08
C SER A 130 -4.06 0.81 -12.88
N LEU A 131 -4.79 1.70 -13.56
CA LEU A 131 -6.26 1.71 -13.50
C LEU A 131 -6.86 0.34 -13.83
N HIS A 132 -6.39 -0.27 -14.91
CA HIS A 132 -6.86 -1.59 -15.33
C HIS A 132 -6.64 -2.69 -14.27
N ARG A 133 -5.50 -2.66 -13.58
CA ARG A 133 -5.23 -3.61 -12.48
C ARG A 133 -6.13 -3.35 -11.28
N ASN A 134 -6.33 -2.09 -10.90
CA ASN A 134 -7.26 -1.72 -9.84
C ASN A 134 -8.67 -2.26 -10.11
N GLU A 135 -9.18 -2.08 -11.31
CA GLU A 135 -10.50 -2.59 -11.71
C GLU A 135 -10.59 -4.11 -11.60
N ARG A 136 -9.56 -4.84 -12.04
CA ARG A 136 -9.53 -6.30 -11.98
C ARG A 136 -9.43 -6.84 -10.55
N PHE A 137 -8.61 -6.24 -9.69
CA PHE A 137 -8.58 -6.58 -8.27
C PHE A 137 -9.94 -6.36 -7.63
N ASN A 138 -10.57 -5.23 -7.90
CA ASN A 138 -11.88 -4.87 -7.35
C ASN A 138 -13.01 -5.76 -7.87
N ALA A 139 -12.95 -6.23 -9.11
CA ALA A 139 -13.91 -7.20 -9.62
C ALA A 139 -13.85 -8.52 -8.84
N VAL A 140 -12.65 -9.03 -8.53
CA VAL A 140 -12.49 -10.21 -7.67
C VAL A 140 -12.94 -9.92 -6.24
N ASN A 141 -12.59 -8.76 -5.68
CA ASN A 141 -13.03 -8.36 -4.35
C ASN A 141 -14.56 -8.37 -4.23
N LEU A 142 -15.25 -7.81 -5.22
CA LEU A 142 -16.71 -7.82 -5.26
C LEU A 142 -17.29 -9.24 -5.24
N LEU A 143 -16.74 -10.15 -6.04
CA LEU A 143 -17.17 -11.55 -6.07
C LEU A 143 -16.96 -12.28 -4.75
N HIS A 144 -15.97 -11.87 -3.97
CA HIS A 144 -15.63 -12.46 -2.67
C HIS A 144 -16.17 -11.67 -1.47
N GLY A 145 -17.08 -10.71 -1.69
CA GLY A 145 -17.66 -9.89 -0.63
C GLY A 145 -16.66 -9.00 0.11
N ARG A 146 -15.56 -8.62 -0.57
CA ARG A 146 -14.51 -7.77 -0.01
C ARG A 146 -14.69 -6.31 -0.46
N PRO A 147 -14.21 -5.34 0.35
CA PRO A 147 -14.30 -3.93 -0.02
C PRO A 147 -13.42 -3.61 -1.22
N ALA A 148 -13.76 -2.52 -1.92
CA ALA A 148 -12.92 -1.97 -2.97
C ALA A 148 -11.63 -1.36 -2.39
N ILE A 149 -10.55 -1.44 -3.18
CA ILE A 149 -9.25 -0.84 -2.87
C ILE A 149 -8.84 0.13 -3.99
N ARG A 150 -7.92 1.00 -3.67
CA ARG A 150 -7.20 1.85 -4.62
C ARG A 150 -5.70 1.62 -4.46
N ILE A 151 -5.02 1.42 -5.58
CA ILE A 151 -3.56 1.33 -5.60
C ILE A 151 -3.05 2.58 -6.30
N VAL A 152 -2.25 3.36 -5.59
CA VAL A 152 -1.75 4.66 -6.04
C VAL A 152 -0.24 4.74 -5.87
N THR A 153 0.39 5.65 -6.60
CA THR A 153 1.79 6.00 -6.36
C THR A 153 1.93 7.02 -5.23
N PRO A 154 3.10 7.12 -4.59
CA PRO A 154 3.36 8.18 -3.60
C PRO A 154 3.02 9.58 -4.10
N SER A 155 3.27 9.89 -5.36
CA SER A 155 3.01 11.21 -5.97
C SER A 155 1.56 11.67 -5.79
N VAL A 156 0.59 10.76 -5.92
CA VAL A 156 -0.85 11.05 -5.75
C VAL A 156 -1.18 11.55 -4.34
N LEU A 157 -0.44 11.10 -3.33
CA LEU A 157 -0.69 11.45 -1.93
C LEU A 157 -0.06 12.79 -1.51
N LEU A 158 0.77 13.38 -2.36
CA LEU A 158 1.46 14.64 -2.08
C LEU A 158 0.62 15.85 -2.48
N ASN A 159 -0.25 15.72 -3.47
CA ASN A 159 -1.09 16.77 -4.03
C ASN A 159 -2.57 16.35 -4.06
N PRO A 160 -3.22 16.21 -2.91
CA PRO A 160 -4.61 15.73 -2.86
C PRO A 160 -5.63 16.64 -3.58
N ASP A 161 -5.25 17.89 -3.88
CA ASP A 161 -6.13 18.89 -4.50
C ASP A 161 -6.03 18.91 -6.04
N GLU A 162 -5.08 18.23 -6.67
CA GLU A 162 -4.96 18.22 -8.15
C GLU A 162 -5.98 17.27 -8.80
N ASP A 163 -6.36 16.19 -8.12
CA ASP A 163 -7.37 15.24 -8.62
C ASP A 163 -8.79 15.80 -8.64
N LEU A 164 -9.04 16.96 -8.02
CA LEU A 164 -10.35 17.64 -7.99
C LEU A 164 -10.53 18.67 -9.12
N LYS A 165 -9.50 18.93 -9.92
CA LYS A 165 -9.53 19.93 -10.99
C LYS A 165 -9.77 19.38 -12.39
N GLU A 166 -9.82 18.05 -12.54
CA GLU A 166 -10.11 17.38 -13.82
C GLU A 166 -11.51 16.73 -13.84
N ASN A 167 -12.56 17.53 -13.54
CA ASN A 167 -13.93 17.20 -13.89
C ASN A 167 -14.68 18.46 -14.28
#